data_878a186f1ff9fe59b86759553bbec7a4
#
_entry.id   878a186f1ff9fe59b86759553bbec7a4
#
_cell.length_a   1.000
_cell.length_b   1.000
_cell.length_c   1.000
_cell.angle_alpha   90.00
_cell.angle_beta   90.00
_cell.angle_gamma   90.00
#
_symmetry.space_group_name_H-M   'P 1'
#
loop_
_entity.id
_entity.type
_entity.pdbx_description
1 polymer ?
#
loop_
_entity_poly.entity_id
_entity_poly.type
_entity_poly.pdbx_seq_one_letter_code
_entity_poly.pdbx_strand_id
1 'polypeptide(L)'
;MDKNSIHILIADDDPDDCLLTREAFRESRMTNEVHFVHNGEELMDYLRHRPPYQDRQRYPRPGLILLDLNMPLKDGREALSEIKADDSLRSIPVVVLTTSSAEEDIIRSYDCGVNSFITKPVSFRGLLDVVQTLGRYWLQIVELPEEHMKP
;
A
#
# COMPACT_ATOMS: atom_id res chain seq x y z
N MET A 1 -15.68 11.69 7.58
CA MET A 1 -15.45 10.39 6.96
C MET A 1 -14.91 9.40 7.99
N ASP A 2 -15.50 8.25 8.02
CA ASP A 2 -15.07 7.19 8.91
C ASP A 2 -13.71 6.65 8.47
N LYS A 3 -12.77 6.53 9.38
CA LYS A 3 -11.44 5.99 9.08
C LYS A 3 -11.52 4.54 8.60
N ASN A 4 -12.56 3.80 9.02
CA ASN A 4 -12.76 2.43 8.60
C ASN A 4 -13.21 2.33 7.13
N SER A 5 -13.55 3.44 6.49
CA SER A 5 -13.90 3.44 5.07
C SER A 5 -12.71 3.65 4.15
N ILE A 6 -11.52 3.83 4.69
CA ILE A 6 -10.32 4.01 3.89
C ILE A 6 -9.97 2.69 3.20
N HIS A 7 -9.75 2.76 1.91
CA HIS A 7 -9.37 1.58 1.12
C HIS A 7 -7.87 1.43 1.12
N ILE A 8 -7.41 0.18 1.21
CA ILE A 8 -5.98 -0.14 1.23
C ILE A 8 -5.66 -0.93 -0.02
N LEU A 9 -4.66 -0.48 -0.76
CA LEU A 9 -4.18 -1.17 -1.97
C LEU A 9 -2.83 -1.78 -1.67
N ILE A 10 -2.73 -3.09 -1.88
CA ILE A 10 -1.51 -3.84 -1.61
C ILE A 10 -0.95 -4.37 -2.92
N ALA A 11 0.29 -4.00 -3.22
CA ALA A 11 1.00 -4.48 -4.41
C ALA A 11 2.04 -5.51 -3.99
N ASP A 12 1.80 -6.78 -4.33
CA ASP A 12 2.66 -7.90 -3.96
C ASP A 12 2.43 -9.03 -4.96
N ASP A 13 3.50 -9.56 -5.54
CA ASP A 13 3.41 -10.58 -6.58
C ASP A 13 3.28 -12.01 -6.04
N ASP A 14 3.48 -12.22 -4.75
CA ASP A 14 3.43 -13.56 -4.17
C ASP A 14 2.02 -13.87 -3.66
N PRO A 15 1.32 -14.87 -4.25
CA PRO A 15 -0.03 -15.21 -3.82
C PRO A 15 -0.11 -15.66 -2.35
N ASP A 16 0.92 -16.33 -1.86
CA ASP A 16 0.93 -16.79 -0.46
C ASP A 16 1.05 -15.60 0.48
N ASP A 17 1.88 -14.62 0.14
CA ASP A 17 2.00 -13.39 0.92
C ASP A 17 0.69 -12.61 0.92
N CYS A 18 0.02 -12.55 -0.21
CA CYS A 18 -1.27 -11.87 -0.31
C CYS A 18 -2.31 -12.54 0.59
N LEU A 19 -2.34 -13.87 0.59
CA LEU A 19 -3.27 -14.63 1.43
C LEU A 19 -2.99 -14.37 2.90
N LEU A 20 -1.73 -14.43 3.30
CA LEU A 20 -1.35 -14.19 4.70
C LEU A 20 -1.66 -12.76 5.13
N THR A 21 -1.43 -11.80 4.25
CA THR A 21 -1.74 -10.39 4.53
C THR A 21 -3.24 -10.19 4.70
N ARG A 22 -4.04 -10.81 3.85
CA ARG A 22 -5.51 -10.75 3.97
C ARG A 22 -5.97 -11.32 5.30
N GLU A 23 -5.39 -12.47 5.70
CA GLU A 23 -5.72 -13.09 6.97
C GLU A 23 -5.29 -12.22 8.16
N ALA A 24 -4.15 -11.54 8.05
CA ALA A 24 -3.69 -10.66 9.11
C ALA A 24 -4.64 -9.47 9.31
N PHE A 25 -5.15 -8.90 8.22
CA PHE A 25 -6.15 -7.83 8.31
C PHE A 25 -7.43 -8.33 8.95
N ARG A 26 -7.87 -9.51 8.56
CA ARG A 26 -9.08 -10.11 9.13
C ARG A 26 -8.91 -10.40 10.62
N GLU A 27 -7.79 -10.97 10.99
CA GLU A 27 -7.49 -11.32 12.39
C GLU A 27 -7.40 -10.07 13.26
N SER A 28 -6.91 -8.97 12.70
CA SER A 28 -6.80 -7.69 13.40
C SER A 28 -8.14 -6.95 13.50
N ARG A 29 -9.19 -7.54 12.99
CA ARG A 29 -10.54 -6.96 13.01
C ARG A 29 -10.62 -5.60 12.32
N MET A 30 -9.80 -5.41 11.32
CA MET A 30 -9.84 -4.20 10.52
C MET A 30 -10.90 -4.36 9.44
N THR A 31 -11.83 -3.43 9.41
CA THR A 31 -12.95 -3.48 8.47
C THR A 31 -12.66 -2.76 7.17
N ASN A 32 -11.46 -2.26 7.00
CA ASN A 32 -11.04 -1.59 5.78
C ASN A 32 -11.08 -2.56 4.60
N GLU A 33 -11.56 -2.07 3.47
CA GLU A 33 -11.54 -2.87 2.26
C GLU A 33 -10.12 -2.91 1.70
N VAL A 34 -9.67 -4.10 1.35
CA VAL A 34 -8.31 -4.34 0.88
C VAL A 34 -8.37 -4.90 -0.52
N HIS A 35 -7.61 -4.30 -1.44
CA HIS A 35 -7.47 -4.76 -2.80
C HIS A 35 -6.03 -5.15 -3.06
N PHE A 36 -5.83 -6.15 -3.91
CA PHE A 36 -4.48 -6.63 -4.25
C PHE A 36 -4.20 -6.45 -5.73
N VAL A 37 -3.00 -6.00 -6.04
CA VAL A 37 -2.43 -6.04 -7.39
C VAL A 37 -1.09 -6.75 -7.31
N HIS A 38 -0.61 -7.30 -8.41
CA HIS A 38 0.48 -8.30 -8.37
C HIS A 38 1.73 -7.88 -9.12
N ASN A 39 1.74 -6.70 -9.70
CA ASN A 39 2.92 -6.13 -10.34
C ASN A 39 2.72 -4.62 -10.50
N GLY A 40 3.78 -3.94 -10.92
CA GLY A 40 3.74 -2.49 -11.05
C GLY A 40 2.82 -1.99 -12.15
N GLU A 41 2.64 -2.79 -13.20
CA GLU A 41 1.70 -2.43 -14.28
C GLU A 41 0.27 -2.43 -13.75
N GLU A 42 -0.12 -3.47 -13.04
CA GLU A 42 -1.45 -3.54 -12.44
C GLU A 42 -1.67 -2.42 -11.43
N LEU A 43 -0.63 -2.11 -10.66
CA LEU A 43 -0.70 -1.03 -9.69
C LEU A 43 -1.05 0.30 -10.37
N MET A 44 -0.32 0.62 -11.43
CA MET A 44 -0.56 1.88 -12.15
C MET A 44 -1.90 1.86 -12.88
N ASP A 45 -2.30 0.71 -13.43
CA ASP A 45 -3.61 0.58 -14.06
C ASP A 45 -4.74 0.82 -13.05
N TYR A 46 -4.61 0.27 -11.85
CA TYR A 46 -5.57 0.51 -10.77
C TYR A 46 -5.65 2.01 -10.44
N LEU A 47 -4.50 2.61 -10.17
CA LEU A 47 -4.46 4.00 -9.71
C LEU A 47 -4.97 4.99 -10.76
N ARG A 48 -4.76 4.68 -12.04
CA ARG A 48 -5.21 5.52 -13.14
C ARG A 48 -6.55 5.09 -13.72
N HIS A 49 -7.18 4.12 -13.10
CA HIS A 49 -8.48 3.60 -13.52
C HIS A 49 -8.51 3.14 -14.97
N ARG A 50 -7.41 2.53 -15.40
CA ARG A 50 -7.35 1.88 -16.72
C ARG A 50 -8.00 0.50 -16.64
N PRO A 51 -8.48 -0.05 -17.75
CA PRO A 51 -9.09 -1.39 -17.73
C PRO A 51 -8.15 -2.42 -17.08
N PRO A 52 -8.66 -3.32 -16.22
CA PRO A 52 -10.08 -3.51 -15.88
C PRO A 52 -10.55 -2.72 -14.66
N TYR A 53 -9.88 -1.64 -14.28
CA TYR A 53 -10.13 -0.91 -13.04
C TYR A 53 -10.88 0.40 -13.25
N GLN A 54 -11.67 0.50 -14.32
CA GLN A 54 -12.35 1.76 -14.62
C GLN A 54 -13.59 2.02 -13.76
N ASP A 55 -14.14 1.02 -13.10
CA ASP A 55 -15.28 1.21 -12.19
C ASP A 55 -14.78 1.77 -10.85
N ARG A 56 -14.98 3.06 -10.63
CA ARG A 56 -14.47 3.74 -9.44
C ARG A 56 -15.22 3.39 -8.16
N GLN A 57 -16.40 2.83 -8.28
CA GLN A 57 -17.12 2.34 -7.10
C GLN A 57 -16.54 1.02 -6.62
N ARG A 58 -16.16 0.17 -7.56
CA ARG A 58 -15.57 -1.12 -7.25
C ARG A 58 -14.09 -0.99 -6.91
N TYR A 59 -13.39 -0.06 -7.57
CA TYR A 59 -11.95 0.15 -7.41
C TYR A 59 -11.69 1.62 -7.04
N PRO A 60 -12.05 2.01 -5.81
CA PRO A 60 -11.91 3.40 -5.41
C PRO A 60 -10.45 3.79 -5.18
N ARG A 61 -10.21 5.09 -5.17
CA ARG A 61 -8.87 5.61 -4.86
C ARG A 61 -8.46 5.14 -3.47
N PRO A 62 -7.27 4.53 -3.33
CA PRO A 62 -6.82 4.08 -2.00
C PRO A 62 -6.41 5.25 -1.12
N GLY A 63 -6.58 5.06 0.18
CA GLY A 63 -6.06 5.99 1.17
C GLY A 63 -4.69 5.59 1.69
N LEU A 64 -4.24 4.39 1.34
CA LEU A 64 -2.93 3.88 1.74
C LEU A 64 -2.51 2.81 0.75
N ILE A 65 -1.24 2.86 0.34
CA ILE A 65 -0.64 1.83 -0.54
C ILE A 65 0.45 1.11 0.24
N LEU A 66 0.37 -0.21 0.29
CA LEU A 66 1.46 -1.07 0.77
C LEU A 66 2.15 -1.65 -0.45
N LEU A 67 3.42 -1.36 -0.61
CA LEU A 67 4.14 -1.62 -1.86
C LEU A 67 5.36 -2.51 -1.64
N ASP A 68 5.35 -3.70 -2.26
CA ASP A 68 6.53 -4.54 -2.35
C ASP A 68 7.41 -4.02 -3.49
N LEU A 69 8.69 -3.84 -3.23
CA LEU A 69 9.61 -3.35 -4.25
C LEU A 69 9.94 -4.41 -5.30
N ASN A 70 9.93 -5.68 -4.93
CA ASN A 70 10.39 -6.76 -5.80
C ASN A 70 9.22 -7.43 -6.51
N MET A 71 8.81 -6.85 -7.63
CA MET A 71 7.70 -7.36 -8.43
C MET A 71 8.11 -7.46 -9.89
N PRO A 72 7.51 -8.41 -10.64
CA PRO A 72 7.79 -8.55 -12.08
C PRO A 72 7.18 -7.41 -12.91
N LEU A 73 7.54 -7.37 -14.17
CA LEU A 73 7.14 -6.36 -15.14
C LEU A 73 7.67 -5.01 -14.71
N LYS A 74 6.81 -4.12 -14.27
CA LYS A 74 7.23 -2.86 -13.66
C LYS A 74 7.45 -3.12 -12.17
N ASP A 75 8.67 -2.90 -11.67
CA ASP A 75 8.95 -3.16 -10.26
C ASP A 75 8.42 -2.01 -9.38
N GLY A 76 8.51 -2.23 -8.05
CA GLY A 76 7.95 -1.28 -7.11
C GLY A 76 8.63 0.08 -7.14
N ARG A 77 9.93 0.12 -7.45
CA ARG A 77 10.68 1.39 -7.51
C ARG A 77 10.19 2.25 -8.66
N GLU A 78 9.99 1.64 -9.82
CA GLU A 78 9.47 2.35 -10.99
C GLU A 78 8.06 2.86 -10.72
N ALA A 79 7.21 2.01 -10.14
CA ALA A 79 5.85 2.40 -9.81
C ALA A 79 5.83 3.55 -8.81
N LEU A 80 6.67 3.47 -7.78
CA LEU A 80 6.78 4.53 -6.77
C LEU A 80 7.19 5.85 -7.40
N SER A 81 8.17 5.83 -8.31
CA SER A 81 8.60 7.03 -9.01
C SER A 81 7.47 7.64 -9.82
N GLU A 82 6.69 6.82 -10.51
CA GLU A 82 5.55 7.30 -11.28
C GLU A 82 4.47 7.91 -10.37
N ILE A 83 4.21 7.27 -9.24
CA ILE A 83 3.23 7.79 -8.29
C ILE A 83 3.66 9.16 -7.77
N LYS A 84 4.92 9.29 -7.40
CA LYS A 84 5.42 10.55 -6.81
C LYS A 84 5.58 11.66 -7.85
N ALA A 85 5.70 11.30 -9.12
CA ALA A 85 5.75 12.28 -10.21
C ALA A 85 4.37 12.72 -10.69
N ASP A 86 3.32 12.04 -10.29
CA ASP A 86 1.95 12.32 -10.73
C ASP A 86 1.24 13.21 -9.70
N ASP A 87 0.86 14.40 -10.10
CA ASP A 87 0.23 15.37 -9.20
C ASP A 87 -1.03 14.84 -8.53
N SER A 88 -1.77 13.97 -9.22
CA SER A 88 -3.02 13.43 -8.67
C SER A 88 -2.80 12.24 -7.74
N LEU A 89 -1.63 11.61 -7.78
CA LEU A 89 -1.35 10.39 -7.01
C LEU A 89 -0.35 10.60 -5.88
N ARG A 90 0.51 11.59 -5.99
CA ARG A 90 1.63 11.74 -5.07
C ARG A 90 1.23 12.00 -3.61
N SER A 91 0.00 12.41 -3.37
CA SER A 91 -0.47 12.64 -2.01
C SER A 91 -0.94 11.37 -1.30
N ILE A 92 -1.07 10.26 -2.02
CA ILE A 92 -1.45 8.99 -1.40
C ILE A 92 -0.26 8.48 -0.58
N PRO A 93 -0.43 8.20 0.73
CA PRO A 93 0.65 7.65 1.53
C PRO A 93 1.07 6.27 1.02
N VAL A 94 2.39 6.06 0.93
CA VAL A 94 2.95 4.78 0.49
C VAL A 94 3.88 4.25 1.57
N VAL A 95 3.62 3.02 2.00
CA VAL A 95 4.48 2.29 2.92
C VAL A 95 5.12 1.15 2.14
N VAL A 96 6.43 1.11 2.11
CA VAL A 96 7.17 0.07 1.39
C VAL A 96 7.37 -1.13 2.29
N LEU A 97 6.93 -2.30 1.81
CA LEU A 97 7.16 -3.59 2.45
C LEU A 97 8.09 -4.38 1.53
N THR A 98 9.21 -4.86 2.05
CA THR A 98 10.12 -5.64 1.23
C THR A 98 10.88 -6.64 2.06
N THR A 99 11.20 -7.79 1.47
CA THR A 99 12.08 -8.78 2.08
C THR A 99 13.54 -8.41 1.91
N SER A 100 13.83 -7.45 1.02
CA SER A 100 15.19 -7.00 0.82
C SER A 100 15.66 -6.21 2.03
N SER A 101 16.77 -6.67 2.62
CA SER A 101 17.44 -5.94 3.70
C SER A 101 18.63 -5.16 3.17
N ALA A 102 18.79 -5.11 1.84
CA ALA A 102 19.89 -4.38 1.24
C ALA A 102 19.76 -2.89 1.54
N GLU A 103 20.79 -2.33 2.13
CA GLU A 103 20.83 -0.92 2.48
C GLU A 103 20.57 -0.03 1.27
N GLU A 104 21.08 -0.46 0.12
CA GLU A 104 20.90 0.27 -1.14
C GLU A 104 19.42 0.42 -1.51
N ASP A 105 18.64 -0.64 -1.33
CA ASP A 105 17.21 -0.58 -1.62
C ASP A 105 16.49 0.36 -0.65
N ILE A 106 16.90 0.36 0.59
CA ILE A 106 16.32 1.25 1.60
C ILE A 106 16.57 2.71 1.21
N ILE A 107 17.79 3.03 0.85
CA ILE A 107 18.17 4.38 0.48
C ILE A 107 17.38 4.84 -0.75
N ARG A 108 17.29 3.99 -1.77
CA ARG A 108 16.53 4.32 -2.98
C ARG A 108 15.08 4.56 -2.70
N SER A 109 14.50 3.81 -1.77
CA SER A 109 13.10 3.98 -1.41
C SER A 109 12.85 5.34 -0.78
N TYR A 110 13.73 5.78 0.10
CA TYR A 110 13.60 7.10 0.70
C TYR A 110 13.80 8.20 -0.33
N ASP A 111 14.74 8.03 -1.25
CA ASP A 111 14.96 9.01 -2.30
C ASP A 111 13.76 9.16 -3.22
N CYS A 112 12.97 8.10 -3.36
CA CYS A 112 11.75 8.14 -4.17
C CYS A 112 10.54 8.76 -3.44
N GLY A 113 10.71 9.22 -2.20
CA GLY A 113 9.65 9.90 -1.47
C GLY A 113 8.69 9.00 -0.74
N VAL A 114 9.15 7.82 -0.33
CA VAL A 114 8.31 6.90 0.43
C VAL A 114 8.01 7.47 1.82
N ASN A 115 6.82 7.20 2.34
CA ASN A 115 6.40 7.68 3.65
C ASN A 115 6.98 6.86 4.79
N SER A 116 7.14 5.55 4.57
CA SER A 116 7.65 4.66 5.60
C SER A 116 8.20 3.40 4.93
N PHE A 117 9.12 2.76 5.60
CA PHE A 117 9.76 1.54 5.12
C PHE A 117 9.70 0.49 6.22
N ILE A 118 9.16 -0.68 5.89
CA ILE A 118 9.02 -1.79 6.83
C ILE A 118 9.60 -3.04 6.19
N THR A 119 10.49 -3.73 6.91
CA THR A 119 10.98 -5.03 6.46
C THR A 119 9.86 -6.05 6.58
N LYS A 120 9.58 -6.74 5.47
CA LYS A 120 8.51 -7.71 5.40
C LYS A 120 8.80 -8.89 6.33
N PRO A 121 7.91 -9.20 7.27
CA PRO A 121 8.16 -10.29 8.21
C PRO A 121 8.00 -11.64 7.55
N VAL A 122 8.71 -12.65 8.10
CA VAL A 122 8.69 -14.01 7.55
C VAL A 122 7.65 -14.90 8.24
N SER A 123 7.01 -14.42 9.32
CA SER A 123 6.03 -15.20 10.06
C SER A 123 4.68 -14.50 10.04
N PHE A 124 3.63 -15.29 10.22
CA PHE A 124 2.28 -14.74 10.31
C PHE A 124 2.13 -13.80 11.51
N ARG A 125 2.72 -14.16 12.66
CA ARG A 125 2.65 -13.29 13.84
C ARG A 125 3.33 -11.95 13.58
N GLY A 126 4.47 -11.96 12.93
CA GLY A 126 5.15 -10.71 12.58
C GLY A 126 4.32 -9.86 11.64
N LEU A 127 3.68 -10.50 10.67
CA LEU A 127 2.81 -9.81 9.73
C LEU A 127 1.59 -9.23 10.45
N LEU A 128 1.03 -9.98 11.39
CA LEU A 128 -0.09 -9.51 12.20
C LEU A 128 0.30 -8.27 13.00
N ASP A 129 1.49 -8.26 13.58
CA ASP A 129 2.01 -7.10 14.31
C ASP A 129 2.15 -5.88 13.39
N VAL A 130 2.65 -6.09 12.17
CA VAL A 130 2.77 -5.01 11.19
C VAL A 130 1.39 -4.44 10.85
N VAL A 131 0.42 -5.30 10.57
CA VAL A 131 -0.93 -4.86 10.22
C VAL A 131 -1.56 -4.08 11.37
N GLN A 132 -1.40 -4.56 12.59
CA GLN A 132 -1.93 -3.87 13.76
C GLN A 132 -1.27 -2.51 13.96
N THR A 133 0.03 -2.42 13.73
CA THR A 133 0.76 -1.16 13.82
C THR A 133 0.28 -0.17 12.75
N LEU A 134 0.13 -0.65 11.52
CA LEU A 134 -0.38 0.18 10.42
C LEU A 134 -1.79 0.69 10.73
N GLY A 135 -2.64 -0.18 11.27
CA GLY A 135 -3.99 0.22 11.63
C GLY A 135 -3.98 1.31 12.69
N ARG A 136 -3.16 1.13 13.71
CA ARG A 136 -3.06 2.11 14.78
C ARG A 136 -2.46 3.44 14.31
N TYR A 137 -1.40 3.36 13.53
CA TYR A 137 -0.68 4.56 13.11
C TYR A 137 -1.40 5.29 11.98
N TRP A 138 -1.75 4.57 10.92
CA TRP A 138 -2.24 5.21 9.70
C TRP A 138 -3.75 5.39 9.66
N LEU A 139 -4.49 4.57 10.38
CA LEU A 139 -5.94 4.56 10.27
C LEU A 139 -6.64 5.08 11.52
N GLN A 140 -5.93 5.20 12.64
CA GLN A 140 -6.52 5.65 13.90
C GLN A 140 -5.83 6.88 14.48
N ILE A 141 -4.51 6.95 14.42
CA ILE A 141 -3.73 8.03 15.02
C ILE A 141 -3.46 9.14 14.03
N VAL A 142 -2.99 8.81 12.84
CA VAL A 142 -2.65 9.80 11.83
C VAL A 142 -3.89 10.20 11.07
N GLU A 143 -4.18 11.49 11.04
CA GLU A 143 -5.26 12.00 10.21
C GLU A 143 -4.75 12.13 8.77
N LEU A 144 -5.59 11.67 7.85
CA LEU A 144 -5.24 11.74 6.43
C LEU A 144 -5.59 13.10 5.86
N PRO A 145 -4.93 13.53 4.77
CA PRO A 145 -5.11 14.88 4.23
C PRO A 145 -6.57 15.27 4.01
N GLU A 146 -7.40 14.36 3.55
CA GLU A 146 -8.79 14.64 3.28
C GLU A 146 -9.58 14.97 4.55
N GLU A 147 -9.18 14.44 5.70
CA GLU A 147 -9.82 14.75 6.98
C GLU A 147 -9.44 16.16 7.43
N HIS A 148 -8.21 16.56 7.17
CA HIS A 148 -7.76 17.91 7.48
C HIS A 148 -8.44 18.97 6.61
N MET A 149 -8.87 18.58 5.42
CA MET A 149 -9.50 19.49 4.47
C MET A 149 -10.95 19.81 4.83
N LYS A 150 -11.54 19.12 5.76
CA LYS A 150 -12.91 19.34 6.15
C LYS A 150 -13.02 20.56 7.06
N PRO A 151 -13.99 21.42 6.78
CA PRO A 151 -14.21 22.58 7.64
C PRO A 151 -14.67 22.19 9.02
#